data_6a4bfcdda8960ac94f3bb20bdcde7d5f
#
_entry.id   6a4bfcdda8960ac94f3bb20bdcde7d5f
#
_cell.length_a   1.000
_cell.length_b   1.000
_cell.length_c   1.000
_cell.angle_alpha   90.00
_cell.angle_beta   90.00
_cell.angle_gamma   90.00
#
_symmetry.space_group_name_H-M   'P 1'
#
loop_
_entity.id
_entity.type
_entity.pdbx_description
1 polymer ?
#
loop_
_entity_poly.entity_id
_entity_poly.type
_entity_poly.pdbx_seq_one_letter_code
_entity_poly.pdbx_strand_id
1 'polypeptide(L)'
;VQTCALPILAILSLCCTGMVLLMGIPTRFNGPFFTYASIQDAGEEDISETLFINMRSPYNHSYGVSLDPSYRLFPVCDSSYYNPGTVPALVDSEDPDMVIRYKEDETYIEARDTGAFNPSYFQMERNLPNETGQGFSGEIRAFEGTITGTITNNYPWTVENAALLLYNQMVMIGTIEPGQTISLDGRELIYCATDLGYAMAAQITGASRYGQKVNIEDPDYVRALERTNLLSFYVENYFSGYHTQARVVAFSQEQKETGFLGNPGTETYGCTLLTSELDVNYEQDGLVSRSAMQKQPHVLAGEYDAARNTIYGINPVVLEYYLGNELEVDTLHFHRLSEGVVANLRYYYTVPFEGNMYFYNYNTGSYDRMDSAVSQYNREELDSYLSPGNTITVKYVYDTAGEYTWNIMLPVLTVTGRRQP
;
A
#
# COMPACT_ATOMS: atom_id res chain seq x y z
N VAL A 1 -37.10 27.29 50.90
CA VAL A 1 -36.67 26.64 49.62
C VAL A 1 -35.21 26.95 49.27
N GLN A 2 -34.61 28.08 49.73
CA GLN A 2 -33.22 28.45 49.42
C GLN A 2 -32.15 27.71 50.25
N THR A 3 -32.50 27.10 51.38
CA THR A 3 -31.53 26.43 52.27
C THR A 3 -31.13 25.00 51.85
N CYS A 4 -31.82 24.37 50.93
CA CYS A 4 -31.48 23.03 50.46
C CYS A 4 -30.61 23.02 49.18
N ALA A 5 -30.55 24.11 48.45
CA ALA A 5 -29.80 24.16 47.17
C ALA A 5 -28.28 24.23 47.37
N LEU A 6 -27.81 24.94 48.44
CA LEU A 6 -26.37 25.08 48.71
C LEU A 6 -25.62 23.78 49.01
N PRO A 7 -26.18 22.89 49.91
CA PRO A 7 -25.51 21.60 50.15
C PRO A 7 -25.55 20.66 48.93
N ILE A 8 -26.61 20.72 48.11
CA ILE A 8 -26.69 19.91 46.86
C ILE A 8 -25.63 20.37 45.86
N LEU A 9 -25.46 21.67 45.68
CA LEU A 9 -24.42 22.24 44.81
C LEU A 9 -22.99 21.89 45.29
N ALA A 10 -22.76 21.91 46.59
CA ALA A 10 -21.49 21.55 47.19
C ALA A 10 -21.18 20.06 46.98
N ILE A 11 -22.18 19.17 47.17
CA ILE A 11 -22.04 17.72 46.94
C ILE A 11 -21.81 17.43 45.44
N LEU A 12 -22.55 18.09 44.56
CA LEU A 12 -22.38 17.93 43.11
C LEU A 12 -21.01 18.37 42.65
N SER A 13 -20.53 19.52 43.17
CA SER A 13 -19.17 20.01 42.87
C SER A 13 -18.11 19.03 43.38
N LEU A 14 -18.28 18.47 44.57
CA LEU A 14 -17.33 17.48 45.14
C LEU A 14 -17.35 16.18 44.36
N CYS A 15 -18.51 15.72 43.92
CA CYS A 15 -18.65 14.55 43.05
C CYS A 15 -18.02 14.77 41.67
N CYS A 16 -18.24 15.92 41.05
CA CYS A 16 -17.63 16.27 39.79
C CYS A 16 -16.08 16.37 39.92
N THR A 17 -15.60 17.03 40.99
CA THR A 17 -14.15 17.11 41.25
C THR A 17 -13.57 15.72 41.55
N GLY A 18 -14.28 14.89 42.32
CA GLY A 18 -13.89 13.50 42.56
C GLY A 18 -13.86 12.65 41.30
N MET A 19 -14.84 12.81 40.39
CA MET A 19 -14.84 12.15 39.08
C MET A 19 -13.66 12.61 38.21
N VAL A 20 -13.39 13.91 38.13
CA VAL A 20 -12.26 14.46 37.38
C VAL A 20 -10.94 13.95 37.96
N LEU A 21 -10.77 13.90 39.27
CA LEU A 21 -9.60 13.33 39.91
C LEU A 21 -9.49 11.81 39.68
N LEU A 22 -10.60 11.08 39.75
CA LEU A 22 -10.61 9.63 39.49
C LEU A 22 -10.37 9.30 38.01
N MET A 23 -10.82 10.14 37.08
CA MET A 23 -10.51 10.03 35.66
C MET A 23 -9.07 10.46 35.33
N GLY A 24 -8.48 11.36 36.13
CA GLY A 24 -7.10 11.81 35.95
C GLY A 24 -6.03 10.89 36.60
N ILE A 25 -6.43 10.03 37.54
CA ILE A 25 -5.50 9.19 38.29
C ILE A 25 -5.00 7.94 37.55
N PRO A 26 -5.69 7.29 36.63
CA PRO A 26 -5.09 6.24 35.85
C PRO A 26 -4.89 6.64 34.40
N THR A 27 -4.14 7.66 34.13
CA THR A 27 -3.46 7.64 32.84
C THR A 27 -2.42 6.52 32.93
N ARG A 28 -2.61 5.48 32.13
CA ARG A 28 -1.69 4.35 31.98
C ARG A 28 -0.25 4.81 31.68
N PHE A 29 -0.11 6.07 31.27
CA PHE A 29 1.13 6.68 30.84
C PHE A 29 1.69 7.58 31.95
N ASN A 30 2.87 7.23 32.45
CA ASN A 30 3.59 8.01 33.45
C ASN A 30 4.56 9.05 32.85
N GLY A 31 4.64 9.12 31.54
CA GLY A 31 5.52 9.99 30.78
C GLY A 31 5.11 10.11 29.31
N PRO A 32 5.91 10.76 28.47
CA PRO A 32 5.70 10.78 27.03
C PRO A 32 5.62 9.38 26.46
N PHE A 33 4.77 9.19 25.48
CA PHE A 33 4.64 7.93 24.75
C PHE A 33 4.62 8.19 23.25
N PHE A 34 5.01 7.16 22.50
CA PHE A 34 5.22 7.25 21.07
C PHE A 34 4.41 6.18 20.36
N THR A 35 3.81 6.57 19.25
CA THR A 35 3.32 5.62 18.26
C THR A 35 4.12 5.78 16.98
N TYR A 36 4.50 4.67 16.36
CA TYR A 36 5.30 4.69 15.14
C TYR A 36 4.75 3.78 14.06
N ALA A 37 5.05 4.15 12.81
CA ALA A 37 4.90 3.30 11.65
C ALA A 37 6.24 3.35 10.88
N SER A 38 6.89 2.22 10.71
CA SER A 38 8.20 2.11 10.06
C SER A 38 8.07 1.36 8.75
N ILE A 39 8.72 1.89 7.71
CA ILE A 39 8.94 1.21 6.44
C ILE A 39 10.43 0.99 6.31
N GLN A 40 10.86 -0.27 6.21
CA GLN A 40 12.24 -0.65 6.03
C GLN A 40 12.41 -1.34 4.69
N ASP A 41 13.11 -0.71 3.77
CA ASP A 41 13.43 -1.24 2.44
C ASP A 41 14.87 -1.73 2.42
N ALA A 42 15.03 -3.05 2.34
CA ALA A 42 16.34 -3.69 2.35
C ALA A 42 16.78 -4.01 0.92
N GLY A 43 17.75 -3.24 0.44
CA GLY A 43 18.51 -3.53 -0.78
C GLY A 43 19.72 -4.41 -0.50
N GLU A 44 20.49 -4.72 -1.54
CA GLU A 44 21.72 -5.52 -1.43
C GLU A 44 22.80 -4.80 -0.61
N GLU A 45 22.99 -3.51 -0.85
CA GLU A 45 24.08 -2.72 -0.27
C GLU A 45 23.64 -1.90 0.95
N ASP A 46 22.39 -1.48 0.98
CA ASP A 46 21.85 -0.59 2.00
C ASP A 46 20.45 -0.96 2.47
N ILE A 47 20.11 -0.47 3.64
CA ILE A 47 18.77 -0.54 4.22
C ILE A 47 18.30 0.89 4.41
N SER A 48 17.29 1.28 3.65
CA SER A 48 16.63 2.55 3.85
C SER A 48 15.45 2.40 4.82
N GLU A 49 15.32 3.35 5.72
CA GLU A 49 14.27 3.37 6.70
C GLU A 49 13.56 4.71 6.73
N THR A 50 12.23 4.66 6.59
CA THR A 50 11.35 5.78 6.83
C THR A 50 10.47 5.48 8.04
N LEU A 51 10.52 6.33 9.04
CA LEU A 51 9.83 6.17 10.31
C LEU A 51 8.90 7.37 10.54
N PHE A 52 7.62 7.12 10.67
CA PHE A 52 6.62 8.11 11.04
C PHE A 52 6.34 7.98 12.53
N ILE A 53 6.49 9.08 13.27
CA ILE A 53 6.32 9.10 14.72
C ILE A 53 5.27 10.12 15.11
N ASN A 54 4.43 9.71 16.04
CA ASN A 54 3.54 10.60 16.76
C ASN A 54 3.92 10.55 18.24
N MET A 55 4.38 11.69 18.75
CA MET A 55 4.74 11.87 20.16
C MET A 55 3.62 12.57 20.90
N ARG A 56 3.34 12.11 22.11
CA ARG A 56 2.35 12.71 23.03
C ARG A 56 2.85 12.69 24.46
N SER A 57 2.47 13.69 25.22
CA SER A 57 2.65 13.70 26.67
C SER A 57 1.29 13.73 27.37
N PRO A 58 1.11 13.01 28.48
CA PRO A 58 -0.11 13.09 29.28
C PRO A 58 -0.21 14.41 30.09
N TYR A 59 0.85 15.21 30.08
CA TYR A 59 0.95 16.43 30.88
C TYR A 59 1.14 17.68 30.02
N ASN A 60 0.68 18.83 30.53
CA ASN A 60 0.94 20.15 29.95
C ASN A 60 2.34 20.64 30.33
N HIS A 61 3.37 20.22 29.61
CA HIS A 61 4.73 20.72 29.80
C HIS A 61 5.59 20.43 28.59
N SER A 62 6.69 21.13 28.49
CA SER A 62 7.72 20.86 27.52
C SER A 62 8.39 19.52 27.81
N TYR A 63 8.72 18.77 26.77
CA TYR A 63 9.46 17.51 26.89
C TYR A 63 10.49 17.39 25.77
N GLY A 64 11.53 16.63 26.01
CA GLY A 64 12.59 16.39 25.06
C GLY A 64 12.81 14.91 24.79
N VAL A 65 13.27 14.61 23.59
CA VAL A 65 13.57 13.25 23.12
C VAL A 65 14.90 13.24 22.41
N SER A 66 15.75 12.30 22.80
CA SER A 66 17.02 12.04 22.12
C SER A 66 16.89 10.86 21.17
N LEU A 67 17.37 11.03 19.95
CA LEU A 67 17.34 10.04 18.87
C LEU A 67 18.76 9.73 18.41
N ASP A 68 18.92 8.56 17.82
CA ASP A 68 20.16 8.19 17.14
C ASP A 68 20.53 9.26 16.09
N PRO A 69 21.79 9.74 16.05
CA PRO A 69 22.22 10.82 15.17
C PRO A 69 22.15 10.49 13.68
N SER A 70 22.02 9.22 13.31
CA SER A 70 21.85 8.79 11.91
C SER A 70 20.52 9.22 11.29
N TYR A 71 19.50 9.51 12.13
CA TYR A 71 18.21 9.96 11.64
C TYR A 71 18.20 11.43 11.21
N ARG A 72 17.63 11.66 10.04
CA ARG A 72 17.23 12.99 9.58
C ARG A 72 15.74 13.17 9.86
N LEU A 73 15.38 14.30 10.44
CA LEU A 73 14.01 14.62 10.78
C LEU A 73 13.39 15.61 9.82
N PHE A 74 12.16 15.33 9.49
CA PHE A 74 11.30 16.21 8.72
C PHE A 74 10.03 16.47 9.53
N PRO A 75 9.70 17.73 9.87
CA PRO A 75 8.43 18.04 10.50
C PRO A 75 7.31 17.69 9.52
N VAL A 76 6.37 16.87 9.95
CA VAL A 76 5.14 16.63 9.21
C VAL A 76 4.18 17.75 9.57
N CYS A 77 4.04 18.69 8.65
CA CYS A 77 3.00 19.69 8.77
C CYS A 77 1.66 19.01 8.47
N ASP A 78 0.66 19.34 9.28
CA ASP A 78 -0.74 18.99 9.02
C ASP A 78 -1.22 19.76 7.77
N SER A 79 -0.67 19.38 6.61
CA SER A 79 -1.17 19.86 5.34
C SER A 79 -2.50 19.19 5.13
N SER A 80 -3.56 19.96 5.19
CA SER A 80 -4.89 19.48 4.86
C SER A 80 -4.81 18.64 3.59
N TYR A 81 -5.35 17.45 3.64
CA TYR A 81 -5.46 16.44 2.57
C TYR A 81 -5.89 16.99 1.19
N TYR A 82 -6.35 18.24 1.17
CA TYR A 82 -6.89 18.95 0.01
C TYR A 82 -5.93 19.92 -0.71
N ASN A 83 -4.69 20.08 -0.23
CA ASN A 83 -3.74 20.98 -0.87
C ASN A 83 -2.33 20.39 -0.97
N PRO A 84 -2.10 19.40 -1.83
CA PRO A 84 -0.80 18.76 -2.00
C PRO A 84 0.25 19.64 -2.70
N GLY A 85 0.18 20.92 -2.61
CA GLY A 85 1.13 21.86 -3.24
C GLY A 85 1.46 23.08 -2.41
N THR A 86 0.84 23.27 -1.27
CA THR A 86 1.21 24.32 -0.33
C THR A 86 2.27 23.79 0.62
N VAL A 87 3.53 24.08 0.30
CA VAL A 87 4.58 24.06 1.33
C VAL A 87 4.08 25.02 2.42
N PRO A 88 3.89 24.54 3.67
CA PRO A 88 3.55 25.46 4.76
C PRO A 88 4.58 26.58 4.75
N ALA A 89 4.12 27.81 4.72
CA ALA A 89 5.03 28.92 4.93
C ALA A 89 5.76 28.64 6.25
N LEU A 90 7.09 28.57 6.20
CA LEU A 90 7.89 28.58 7.40
C LEU A 90 7.46 29.83 8.15
N VAL A 91 6.62 29.66 9.15
CA VAL A 91 6.23 30.75 10.05
C VAL A 91 7.48 31.00 10.86
N ASP A 92 8.10 32.14 10.57
CA ASP A 92 9.21 32.65 11.34
C ASP A 92 8.62 33.06 12.72
N SER A 93 8.57 32.09 13.62
CA SER A 93 8.09 32.26 14.99
C SER A 93 9.30 32.58 15.83
N GLU A 94 9.25 33.70 16.55
CA GLU A 94 10.28 34.07 17.52
C GLU A 94 10.39 33.05 18.66
N ASP A 95 9.35 32.23 18.87
CA ASP A 95 9.30 31.19 19.90
C ASP A 95 8.65 29.90 19.30
N PRO A 96 9.44 29.06 18.61
CA PRO A 96 8.92 27.88 17.97
C PRO A 96 8.47 26.83 19.01
N ASP A 97 7.30 26.24 18.79
CA ASP A 97 6.77 25.14 19.61
C ASP A 97 7.67 23.89 19.58
N MET A 98 8.60 23.84 18.63
CA MET A 98 9.49 22.71 18.43
C MET A 98 10.89 23.15 18.00
N VAL A 99 11.90 22.60 18.66
CA VAL A 99 13.31 22.83 18.37
C VAL A 99 14.00 21.50 18.11
N ILE A 100 14.65 21.36 16.96
CA ILE A 100 15.49 20.20 16.63
C ILE A 100 16.96 20.63 16.72
N ARG A 101 17.75 19.88 17.45
CA ARG A 101 19.19 20.08 17.59
C ARG A 101 19.93 18.83 17.13
N TYR A 102 20.71 18.98 16.07
CA TYR A 102 21.60 17.93 15.60
C TYR A 102 22.94 18.05 16.32
N LYS A 103 23.35 17.00 17.01
CA LYS A 103 24.64 16.86 17.68
C LYS A 103 25.38 15.65 17.10
N GLU A 104 26.64 15.50 17.46
CA GLU A 104 27.47 14.38 16.98
C GLU A 104 26.99 13.03 17.51
N ASP A 105 26.48 13.01 18.72
CA ASP A 105 26.07 11.80 19.46
C ASP A 105 24.55 11.61 19.56
N GLU A 106 23.76 12.64 19.27
CA GLU A 106 22.30 12.56 19.29
C GLU A 106 21.64 13.58 18.38
N THR A 107 20.45 13.27 17.92
CA THR A 107 19.49 14.24 17.41
C THR A 107 18.45 14.49 18.50
N TYR A 108 18.38 15.71 19.02
CA TYR A 108 17.51 16.08 20.14
C TYR A 108 16.31 16.90 19.66
N ILE A 109 15.12 16.45 20.01
CA ILE A 109 13.86 17.15 19.77
C ILE A 109 13.35 17.69 21.09
N GLU A 110 13.04 18.98 21.13
CA GLU A 110 12.38 19.64 22.24
C GLU A 110 11.01 20.14 21.77
N ALA A 111 9.93 19.58 22.34
CA ALA A 111 8.57 20.06 22.16
C ALA A 111 8.22 20.98 23.33
N ARG A 112 7.85 22.24 23.03
CA ARG A 112 7.60 23.30 24.01
C ARG A 112 6.12 23.55 24.12
N ASP A 113 5.68 23.92 25.32
CA ASP A 113 4.31 24.37 25.64
C ASP A 113 3.21 23.47 25.05
N THR A 114 3.48 22.16 24.98
CA THR A 114 2.53 21.21 24.46
C THR A 114 1.40 20.95 25.44
N GLY A 115 0.15 21.07 24.97
CA GLY A 115 -1.02 20.63 25.73
C GLY A 115 -1.03 19.12 25.97
N ALA A 116 -1.64 18.69 27.08
CA ALA A 116 -1.78 17.28 27.38
C ALA A 116 -2.42 16.52 26.20
N PHE A 117 -1.81 15.42 25.80
CA PHE A 117 -2.20 14.56 24.67
C PHE A 117 -2.19 15.22 23.28
N ASN A 118 -1.69 16.44 23.14
CA ASN A 118 -1.49 17.02 21.82
C ASN A 118 -0.47 16.21 21.03
N PRO A 119 -0.78 15.82 19.80
CA PRO A 119 0.14 15.06 18.97
C PRO A 119 1.22 15.97 18.36
N SER A 120 2.45 15.45 18.30
CA SER A 120 3.54 16.02 17.52
C SER A 120 4.01 14.97 16.52
N TYR A 121 3.92 15.27 15.22
CA TYR A 121 4.23 14.33 14.16
C TYR A 121 5.57 14.63 13.52
N PHE A 122 6.35 13.57 13.28
CA PHE A 122 7.64 13.64 12.60
C PHE A 122 7.76 12.50 11.58
N GLN A 123 8.44 12.80 10.50
CA GLN A 123 9.01 11.81 9.61
C GLN A 123 10.52 11.77 9.86
N MET A 124 11.06 10.60 9.98
CA MET A 124 12.49 10.37 10.19
C MET A 124 12.98 9.41 9.12
N GLU A 125 14.15 9.70 8.58
CA GLU A 125 14.77 8.87 7.54
C GLU A 125 16.21 8.58 7.91
N ARG A 126 16.65 7.35 7.59
CA ARG A 126 18.06 6.98 7.61
C ARG A 126 18.37 5.92 6.58
N ASN A 127 19.64 5.88 6.18
CA ASN A 127 20.20 4.81 5.37
C ASN A 127 21.34 4.16 6.15
N LEU A 128 21.33 2.84 6.25
CA LEU A 128 22.34 2.05 6.93
C LEU A 128 22.95 1.06 5.94
N PRO A 129 24.27 0.79 6.02
CA PRO A 129 24.86 -0.29 5.24
C PRO A 129 24.22 -1.64 5.57
N ASN A 130 23.94 -2.45 4.56
CA ASN A 130 23.40 -3.80 4.77
C ASN A 130 24.53 -4.83 4.94
N GLU A 131 25.36 -4.67 5.98
CA GLU A 131 26.51 -5.53 6.26
C GLU A 131 26.14 -6.99 6.54
N THR A 132 24.92 -7.24 6.99
CA THR A 132 24.43 -8.57 7.37
C THR A 132 23.60 -9.26 6.31
N GLY A 133 23.36 -8.59 5.16
CA GLY A 133 22.56 -9.13 4.07
C GLY A 133 21.10 -9.36 4.45
N GLN A 134 20.54 -8.52 5.32
CA GLN A 134 19.12 -8.59 5.70
C GLN A 134 18.23 -8.24 4.49
N GLY A 135 17.00 -8.75 4.52
CA GLY A 135 16.03 -8.51 3.47
C GLY A 135 15.43 -9.80 2.97
N PHE A 136 14.84 -9.73 1.78
CA PHE A 136 14.36 -10.90 1.07
C PHE A 136 15.22 -11.11 -0.17
N SER A 137 15.50 -12.37 -0.49
CA SER A 137 16.19 -12.76 -1.71
C SER A 137 15.43 -13.88 -2.40
N GLY A 138 15.65 -14.06 -3.71
CA GLY A 138 15.01 -15.14 -4.45
C GLY A 138 15.08 -14.95 -5.95
N GLU A 139 14.63 -15.97 -6.65
CA GLU A 139 14.47 -15.95 -8.10
C GLU A 139 12.97 -16.04 -8.42
N ILE A 140 12.47 -15.07 -9.17
CA ILE A 140 11.06 -15.00 -9.52
C ILE A 140 10.94 -15.06 -11.03
N ARG A 141 10.02 -15.90 -11.49
CA ARG A 141 9.62 -15.94 -12.90
C ARG A 141 8.11 -15.76 -12.99
N ALA A 142 7.68 -14.83 -13.84
CA ALA A 142 6.27 -14.60 -14.14
C ALA A 142 6.06 -14.79 -15.66
N PHE A 143 5.24 -15.76 -16.03
CA PHE A 143 5.01 -16.09 -17.44
C PHE A 143 3.57 -16.55 -17.65
N GLU A 144 2.87 -15.92 -18.60
CA GLU A 144 1.47 -16.24 -19.00
C GLU A 144 0.49 -16.42 -17.82
N GLY A 145 0.56 -15.54 -16.83
CA GLY A 145 -0.32 -15.57 -15.66
C GLY A 145 0.03 -16.62 -14.62
N THR A 146 1.19 -17.27 -14.75
CA THR A 146 1.75 -18.16 -13.74
C THR A 146 2.96 -17.52 -13.07
N ILE A 147 3.17 -17.85 -11.80
CA ILE A 147 4.35 -17.42 -11.05
C ILE A 147 5.06 -18.64 -10.49
N THR A 148 6.38 -18.63 -10.60
CA THR A 148 7.26 -19.70 -10.09
C THR A 148 8.51 -19.10 -9.48
N GLY A 149 9.25 -19.91 -8.73
CA GLY A 149 10.50 -19.51 -8.11
C GLY A 149 10.47 -19.59 -6.59
N THR A 150 11.36 -18.84 -5.95
CA THR A 150 11.56 -18.94 -4.51
C THR A 150 11.78 -17.58 -3.87
N ILE A 151 11.41 -17.46 -2.58
CA ILE A 151 11.69 -16.30 -1.74
C ILE A 151 12.31 -16.81 -0.42
N THR A 152 13.42 -16.19 0.00
CA THR A 152 14.12 -16.51 1.25
C THR A 152 14.04 -15.32 2.19
N ASN A 153 13.72 -15.58 3.46
CA ASN A 153 13.80 -14.61 4.55
C ASN A 153 15.22 -14.57 5.11
N ASN A 154 15.98 -13.50 4.85
CA ASN A 154 17.34 -13.30 5.37
C ASN A 154 17.36 -12.49 6.68
N TYR A 155 16.20 -12.11 7.23
CA TYR A 155 16.14 -11.52 8.55
C TYR A 155 16.38 -12.58 9.62
N PRO A 156 16.97 -12.21 10.78
CA PRO A 156 17.22 -13.14 11.90
C PRO A 156 15.97 -13.47 12.73
N TRP A 157 14.79 -13.00 12.31
CA TRP A 157 13.49 -13.21 12.97
C TRP A 157 12.42 -13.68 11.97
N THR A 158 11.37 -14.24 12.53
CA THR A 158 10.16 -14.62 11.79
C THR A 158 9.43 -13.39 11.27
N VAL A 159 8.97 -13.43 10.02
CA VAL A 159 8.12 -12.42 9.43
C VAL A 159 6.72 -12.96 9.17
N GLU A 160 5.73 -12.07 9.29
CA GLU A 160 4.31 -12.41 9.15
C GLU A 160 3.65 -11.61 8.03
N ASN A 161 2.49 -12.08 7.56
CA ASN A 161 1.73 -11.48 6.48
C ASN A 161 2.59 -11.19 5.24
N ALA A 162 3.56 -12.09 4.95
CA ALA A 162 4.40 -11.94 3.78
C ALA A 162 3.58 -12.11 2.49
N ALA A 163 3.84 -11.25 1.51
CA ALA A 163 3.26 -11.31 0.19
C ALA A 163 4.26 -10.81 -0.85
N LEU A 164 4.14 -11.31 -2.07
CA LEU A 164 4.84 -10.78 -3.23
C LEU A 164 3.88 -9.89 -4.00
N LEU A 165 4.26 -8.66 -4.23
CA LEU A 165 3.51 -7.66 -4.99
C LEU A 165 4.13 -7.51 -6.37
N LEU A 166 3.29 -7.55 -7.39
CA LEU A 166 3.62 -7.20 -8.77
C LEU A 166 2.62 -6.15 -9.26
N TYR A 167 2.87 -5.57 -10.41
CA TYR A 167 1.92 -4.62 -10.99
C TYR A 167 0.53 -5.25 -11.18
N ASN A 168 -0.46 -4.73 -10.47
CA ASN A 168 -1.85 -5.21 -10.44
C ASN A 168 -2.03 -6.69 -10.09
N GLN A 169 -1.07 -7.27 -9.37
CA GLN A 169 -1.07 -8.67 -8.97
C GLN A 169 -0.42 -8.87 -7.62
N MET A 170 -0.79 -9.93 -6.91
CA MET A 170 -0.12 -10.33 -5.67
C MET A 170 -0.15 -11.84 -5.48
N VAL A 171 0.81 -12.33 -4.69
CA VAL A 171 0.86 -13.73 -4.23
C VAL A 171 0.92 -13.73 -2.71
N MET A 172 -0.01 -14.44 -2.10
CA MET A 172 -0.04 -14.62 -0.64
C MET A 172 1.01 -15.64 -0.22
N ILE A 173 1.87 -15.28 0.73
CA ILE A 173 2.93 -16.15 1.23
C ILE A 173 2.63 -16.59 2.67
N GLY A 174 2.34 -15.65 3.57
CA GLY A 174 2.03 -15.91 4.97
C GLY A 174 3.23 -15.67 5.88
N THR A 175 3.56 -16.65 6.73
CA THR A 175 4.68 -16.55 7.68
C THR A 175 5.94 -17.20 7.08
N ILE A 176 7.11 -16.57 7.29
CA ILE A 176 8.41 -17.09 6.83
C ILE A 176 9.39 -17.04 8.03
N GLU A 177 9.92 -18.21 8.41
CA GLU A 177 10.90 -18.31 9.49
C GLU A 177 12.28 -17.78 9.06
N PRO A 178 13.17 -17.44 10.00
CA PRO A 178 14.54 -17.02 9.71
C PRO A 178 15.27 -18.03 8.82
N GLY A 179 15.86 -17.59 7.72
CA GLY A 179 16.58 -18.41 6.76
C GLY A 179 15.71 -19.39 5.95
N GLN A 180 14.39 -19.36 6.13
CA GLN A 180 13.48 -20.23 5.38
C GLN A 180 13.33 -19.75 3.95
N THR A 181 13.36 -20.69 3.01
CA THR A 181 13.04 -20.48 1.59
C THR A 181 11.67 -21.07 1.29
N ILE A 182 10.80 -20.27 0.69
CA ILE A 182 9.44 -20.62 0.28
C ILE A 182 9.39 -20.76 -1.24
N SER A 183 8.76 -21.84 -1.75
CA SER A 183 8.43 -21.94 -3.19
C SER A 183 7.18 -21.16 -3.52
N LEU A 184 7.20 -20.51 -4.68
CA LEU A 184 6.05 -19.84 -5.31
C LEU A 184 5.26 -20.78 -6.21
N ASP A 185 5.81 -21.95 -6.55
CA ASP A 185 5.21 -22.90 -7.47
C ASP A 185 3.84 -23.37 -6.97
N GLY A 186 2.83 -23.24 -7.83
CA GLY A 186 1.46 -23.63 -7.53
C GLY A 186 0.71 -22.67 -6.61
N ARG A 187 1.29 -21.53 -6.25
CA ARG A 187 0.58 -20.48 -5.54
C ARG A 187 -0.32 -19.70 -6.49
N GLU A 188 -1.45 -19.26 -5.97
CA GLU A 188 -2.40 -18.45 -6.73
C GLU A 188 -1.85 -17.06 -7.00
N LEU A 189 -1.91 -16.62 -8.24
CA LEU A 189 -1.65 -15.26 -8.65
C LEU A 189 -2.97 -14.48 -8.62
N ILE A 190 -3.12 -13.60 -7.63
CA ILE A 190 -4.33 -12.84 -7.38
C ILE A 190 -4.24 -11.51 -8.15
N TYR A 191 -5.21 -11.27 -9.04
CA TYR A 191 -5.31 -10.01 -9.76
C TYR A 191 -6.04 -8.97 -8.91
N CYS A 192 -5.38 -7.84 -8.65
CA CYS A 192 -5.87 -6.75 -7.82
C CYS A 192 -5.23 -5.44 -8.29
N ALA A 193 -5.99 -4.37 -8.42
CA ALA A 193 -5.41 -3.08 -8.79
C ALA A 193 -4.51 -2.54 -7.66
N THR A 194 -3.29 -2.13 -7.99
CA THR A 194 -2.34 -1.53 -7.03
C THR A 194 -2.86 -0.23 -6.42
N ASP A 195 -3.64 0.54 -7.18
CA ASP A 195 -4.30 1.75 -6.67
C ASP A 195 -5.44 1.48 -5.68
N LEU A 196 -5.79 0.22 -5.49
CA LEU A 196 -6.66 -0.24 -4.41
C LEU A 196 -5.81 -0.75 -3.23
N GLY A 197 -4.79 0.01 -2.84
CA GLY A 197 -3.82 -0.35 -1.81
C GLY A 197 -4.46 -0.87 -0.53
N TYR A 198 -5.58 -0.25 -0.12
CA TYR A 198 -6.32 -0.73 1.05
C TYR A 198 -6.94 -2.13 0.86
N ALA A 199 -7.45 -2.44 -0.34
CA ALA A 199 -8.00 -3.76 -0.64
C ALA A 199 -6.93 -4.84 -0.60
N MET A 200 -5.81 -4.57 -1.26
CA MET A 200 -4.64 -5.43 -1.28
C MET A 200 -4.09 -5.67 0.13
N ALA A 201 -3.92 -4.60 0.91
CA ALA A 201 -3.46 -4.68 2.28
C ALA A 201 -4.41 -5.47 3.19
N ALA A 202 -5.72 -5.24 3.10
CA ALA A 202 -6.71 -5.96 3.88
C ALA A 202 -6.76 -7.45 3.55
N GLN A 203 -6.54 -7.82 2.30
CA GLN A 203 -6.42 -9.22 1.88
C GLN A 203 -5.19 -9.89 2.50
N ILE A 204 -4.05 -9.19 2.51
CA ILE A 204 -2.78 -9.71 3.04
C ILE A 204 -2.82 -9.85 4.56
N THR A 205 -3.36 -8.89 5.27
CA THR A 205 -3.38 -8.85 6.74
C THR A 205 -4.59 -9.51 7.38
N GLY A 206 -5.65 -9.75 6.61
CA GLY A 206 -6.89 -10.34 7.07
C GLY A 206 -7.81 -9.39 7.86
N ALA A 207 -7.50 -8.10 7.96
CA ALA A 207 -8.29 -7.12 8.70
C ALA A 207 -8.72 -5.93 7.85
N SER A 208 -9.95 -5.46 8.07
CA SER A 208 -10.50 -4.28 7.41
C SER A 208 -11.40 -3.50 8.36
N ARG A 209 -11.33 -2.16 8.30
CA ARG A 209 -12.31 -1.27 8.95
C ARG A 209 -13.63 -1.18 8.18
N TYR A 210 -13.68 -1.69 6.96
CA TYR A 210 -14.85 -1.68 6.10
C TYR A 210 -15.42 -3.10 6.00
N GLY A 211 -16.74 -3.21 6.08
CA GLY A 211 -17.43 -4.50 5.93
C GLY A 211 -17.32 -5.48 7.10
N GLN A 212 -16.50 -5.20 8.09
CA GLN A 212 -16.33 -5.98 9.31
C GLN A 212 -16.73 -5.15 10.53
N LYS A 213 -17.14 -5.84 11.61
CA LYS A 213 -17.35 -5.17 12.90
C LYS A 213 -16.00 -4.80 13.49
N VAL A 214 -15.77 -3.51 13.68
CA VAL A 214 -14.56 -3.01 14.34
C VAL A 214 -14.55 -3.51 15.78
N ASN A 215 -13.50 -4.24 16.17
CA ASN A 215 -13.31 -4.79 17.49
C ASN A 215 -11.98 -4.28 18.10
N ILE A 216 -12.02 -3.08 18.68
CA ILE A 216 -10.85 -2.46 19.31
C ILE A 216 -10.41 -3.13 20.62
N GLU A 217 -11.22 -4.04 21.16
CA GLU A 217 -10.90 -4.79 22.38
C GLU A 217 -10.03 -6.03 22.09
N ASP A 218 -9.98 -6.44 20.82
CA ASP A 218 -9.17 -7.57 20.35
C ASP A 218 -7.80 -7.05 19.88
N PRO A 219 -6.70 -7.35 20.60
CA PRO A 219 -5.37 -6.88 20.27
C PRO A 219 -4.87 -7.40 18.90
N ASP A 220 -5.28 -8.61 18.50
CA ASP A 220 -4.85 -9.20 17.24
C ASP A 220 -5.55 -8.52 16.07
N TYR A 221 -6.83 -8.18 16.22
CA TYR A 221 -7.55 -7.37 15.22
C TYR A 221 -6.94 -5.96 15.09
N VAL A 222 -6.62 -5.30 16.21
CA VAL A 222 -6.00 -3.97 16.20
C VAL A 222 -4.65 -4.03 15.50
N ARG A 223 -3.80 -5.00 15.83
CA ARG A 223 -2.49 -5.20 15.18
C ARG A 223 -2.63 -5.44 13.67
N ALA A 224 -3.56 -6.31 13.27
CA ALA A 224 -3.82 -6.57 11.86
C ALA A 224 -4.34 -5.31 11.14
N LEU A 225 -5.16 -4.49 11.78
CA LEU A 225 -5.65 -3.23 11.22
C LEU A 225 -4.54 -2.17 11.08
N GLU A 226 -3.62 -2.08 12.04
CA GLU A 226 -2.43 -1.22 11.95
C GLU A 226 -1.57 -1.62 10.76
N ARG A 227 -1.31 -2.92 10.59
CA ARG A 227 -0.60 -3.47 9.42
C ARG A 227 -1.32 -3.16 8.11
N THR A 228 -2.66 -3.28 8.08
CA THR A 228 -3.47 -2.92 6.91
C THR A 228 -3.26 -1.45 6.53
N ASN A 229 -3.34 -0.55 7.51
CA ASN A 229 -3.20 0.87 7.24
C ASN A 229 -1.78 1.22 6.74
N LEU A 230 -0.74 0.64 7.34
CA LEU A 230 0.65 0.89 6.93
C LEU A 230 0.93 0.32 5.53
N LEU A 231 0.48 -0.92 5.26
CA LEU A 231 0.68 -1.53 3.95
C LEU A 231 -0.12 -0.80 2.85
N SER A 232 -1.36 -0.37 3.15
CA SER A 232 -2.15 0.47 2.25
C SER A 232 -1.41 1.77 1.89
N PHE A 233 -0.90 2.46 2.90
CA PHE A 233 -0.10 3.66 2.70
C PHE A 233 1.13 3.39 1.83
N TYR A 234 1.85 2.29 2.09
CA TYR A 234 3.01 1.89 1.29
C TYR A 234 2.65 1.64 -0.17
N VAL A 235 1.62 0.82 -0.41
CA VAL A 235 1.20 0.49 -1.78
C VAL A 235 0.78 1.73 -2.55
N GLU A 236 0.00 2.62 -1.93
CA GLU A 236 -0.53 3.82 -2.58
C GLU A 236 0.55 4.89 -2.85
N ASN A 237 1.60 4.97 -2.03
CA ASN A 237 2.60 6.05 -2.14
C ASN A 237 3.95 5.60 -2.68
N TYR A 238 4.33 4.33 -2.52
CA TYR A 238 5.65 3.81 -2.91
C TYR A 238 5.60 2.73 -3.99
N PHE A 239 4.45 2.06 -4.15
CA PHE A 239 4.28 0.97 -5.11
C PHE A 239 3.19 1.27 -6.17
N SER A 240 2.70 2.50 -6.25
CA SER A 240 1.74 2.91 -7.28
C SER A 240 2.42 3.06 -8.64
N GLY A 241 1.68 2.72 -9.71
CA GLY A 241 2.17 2.81 -11.08
C GLY A 241 2.72 1.49 -11.62
N TYR A 242 3.29 1.55 -12.84
CA TYR A 242 3.81 0.37 -13.51
C TYR A 242 5.24 0.05 -13.03
N HIS A 243 5.44 -1.18 -12.57
CA HIS A 243 6.73 -1.74 -12.17
C HIS A 243 7.02 -3.04 -12.91
N THR A 244 8.28 -3.25 -13.25
CA THR A 244 8.76 -4.51 -13.83
C THR A 244 9.32 -5.46 -12.77
N GLN A 245 9.79 -4.91 -11.65
CA GLN A 245 10.25 -5.67 -10.50
C GLN A 245 9.07 -6.05 -9.60
N ALA A 246 9.30 -7.06 -8.79
CA ALA A 246 8.41 -7.40 -7.70
C ALA A 246 8.88 -6.79 -6.38
N ARG A 247 7.95 -6.63 -5.44
CA ARG A 247 8.25 -6.26 -4.05
C ARG A 247 7.78 -7.36 -3.12
N VAL A 248 8.68 -7.88 -2.31
CA VAL A 248 8.27 -8.66 -1.14
C VAL A 248 7.93 -7.69 -0.03
N VAL A 249 6.77 -7.89 0.59
CA VAL A 249 6.34 -7.14 1.77
C VAL A 249 6.04 -8.12 2.89
N ALA A 250 6.38 -7.76 4.12
CA ALA A 250 6.07 -8.55 5.31
C ALA A 250 6.12 -7.67 6.56
N PHE A 251 5.66 -8.18 7.69
CA PHE A 251 5.72 -7.49 8.97
C PHE A 251 6.64 -8.23 9.94
N SER A 252 7.44 -7.46 10.68
CA SER A 252 8.19 -7.99 11.80
C SER A 252 7.26 -8.27 12.98
N GLN A 253 7.52 -9.37 13.71
CA GLN A 253 6.90 -9.63 15.02
C GLN A 253 7.56 -8.81 16.13
N GLU A 254 8.84 -8.48 15.95
CA GLU A 254 9.60 -7.80 16.97
C GLU A 254 9.26 -6.31 16.99
N GLN A 255 9.10 -5.79 18.20
CA GLN A 255 9.07 -4.35 18.38
C GLN A 255 10.47 -3.83 18.04
N LYS A 256 10.52 -2.90 17.10
CA LYS A 256 11.75 -2.24 16.76
C LYS A 256 12.28 -1.52 18.00
N GLU A 257 13.56 -1.72 18.31
CA GLU A 257 14.29 -0.76 19.10
C GLU A 257 14.23 0.56 18.31
N THR A 258 13.28 1.40 18.70
CA THR A 258 13.25 2.76 18.19
C THR A 258 14.57 3.38 18.64
N GLY A 259 15.29 4.05 17.76
CA GLY A 259 16.55 4.72 18.09
C GLY A 259 16.40 5.87 19.11
N PHE A 260 15.47 5.72 20.06
CA PHE A 260 15.27 6.62 21.19
C PHE A 260 16.34 6.35 22.23
N LEU A 261 17.31 7.24 22.29
CA LEU A 261 18.37 7.19 23.26
C LEU A 261 17.87 7.71 24.62
N GLY A 262 17.98 6.89 25.64
CA GLY A 262 18.08 7.37 27.00
C GLY A 262 16.83 7.81 27.73
N ASN A 263 15.60 7.44 27.32
CA ASN A 263 14.41 7.63 28.15
C ASN A 263 13.90 6.29 28.70
N PRO A 264 14.44 5.81 29.85
CA PRO A 264 13.90 4.59 30.48
C PRO A 264 12.45 4.87 30.92
N GLY A 265 11.53 4.09 30.41
CA GLY A 265 10.09 4.20 30.74
C GLY A 265 9.22 4.84 29.68
N THR A 266 9.76 5.20 28.53
CA THR A 266 8.95 5.63 27.38
C THR A 266 8.28 4.43 26.74
N GLU A 267 6.96 4.39 26.75
CA GLU A 267 6.20 3.35 26.07
C GLU A 267 6.15 3.66 24.56
N THR A 268 6.48 2.65 23.76
CA THR A 268 6.52 2.76 22.30
C THR A 268 5.62 1.70 21.69
N TYR A 269 4.73 2.10 20.80
CA TYR A 269 3.79 1.22 20.11
C TYR A 269 3.89 1.45 18.61
N GLY A 270 3.81 0.39 17.82
CA GLY A 270 3.78 0.53 16.38
C GLY A 270 4.08 -0.77 15.65
N CYS A 271 4.22 -0.65 14.33
CA CYS A 271 4.57 -1.78 13.47
C CYS A 271 5.62 -1.39 12.44
N THR A 272 6.37 -2.39 11.98
CA THR A 272 7.39 -2.25 10.94
C THR A 272 6.99 -3.08 9.73
N LEU A 273 6.86 -2.42 8.58
CA LEU A 273 6.77 -3.05 7.28
C LEU A 273 8.19 -3.27 6.74
N LEU A 274 8.50 -4.50 6.41
CA LEU A 274 9.75 -4.92 5.78
C LEU A 274 9.50 -5.09 4.30
N THR A 275 10.36 -4.52 3.45
CA THR A 275 10.26 -4.65 2.01
C THR A 275 11.61 -4.94 1.38
N SER A 276 11.61 -5.62 0.23
CA SER A 276 12.77 -5.77 -0.66
C SER A 276 12.30 -5.86 -2.10
N GLU A 277 13.04 -5.22 -2.99
CA GLU A 277 12.83 -5.34 -4.43
C GLU A 277 13.49 -6.60 -4.95
N LEU A 278 12.80 -7.33 -5.81
CA LEU A 278 13.31 -8.52 -6.48
C LEU A 278 13.08 -8.43 -7.98
N ASP A 279 14.10 -8.83 -8.74
CA ASP A 279 13.99 -8.92 -10.18
C ASP A 279 13.07 -10.07 -10.59
N VAL A 280 12.29 -9.83 -11.64
CA VAL A 280 11.39 -10.81 -12.22
C VAL A 280 11.85 -11.18 -13.61
N ASN A 281 12.01 -12.48 -13.85
CA ASN A 281 12.27 -13.00 -15.18
C ASN A 281 10.93 -13.27 -15.89
N TYR A 282 10.71 -12.56 -16.99
CA TYR A 282 9.51 -12.69 -17.83
C TYR A 282 9.74 -13.51 -19.09
N GLU A 283 10.85 -14.26 -19.17
CA GLU A 283 11.25 -15.04 -20.35
C GLU A 283 11.16 -16.53 -20.09
N GLN A 284 10.61 -17.26 -21.07
CA GLN A 284 10.56 -18.71 -21.07
C GLN A 284 10.61 -19.23 -22.52
N ASP A 285 11.50 -20.20 -22.81
CA ASP A 285 11.63 -20.87 -24.11
C ASP A 285 11.79 -19.91 -25.31
N GLY A 286 12.45 -18.76 -25.08
CA GLY A 286 12.66 -17.74 -26.10
C GLY A 286 11.46 -16.82 -26.35
N LEU A 287 10.42 -16.97 -25.56
CA LEU A 287 9.26 -16.07 -25.51
C LEU A 287 9.39 -15.10 -24.34
N VAL A 288 8.92 -13.89 -24.51
CA VAL A 288 8.80 -12.85 -23.47
C VAL A 288 7.31 -12.66 -23.19
N SER A 289 6.92 -12.79 -21.93
CA SER A 289 5.56 -12.47 -21.47
C SER A 289 5.60 -11.19 -20.63
N ARG A 290 4.83 -10.18 -21.00
CA ARG A 290 4.81 -8.90 -20.28
C ARG A 290 3.43 -8.26 -20.27
N SER A 291 3.21 -7.36 -19.34
CA SER A 291 1.99 -6.55 -19.34
C SER A 291 1.94 -5.63 -20.55
N ALA A 292 0.83 -5.66 -21.29
CA ALA A 292 0.56 -4.67 -22.33
C ALA A 292 0.23 -3.27 -21.76
N MET A 293 0.12 -3.16 -20.41
CA MET A 293 -0.09 -1.91 -19.68
C MET A 293 1.20 -1.15 -19.40
N GLN A 294 2.35 -1.62 -19.86
CA GLN A 294 3.64 -0.92 -19.75
C GLN A 294 3.59 0.50 -20.31
N LYS A 295 2.85 0.68 -21.41
CA LYS A 295 2.37 1.99 -21.84
C LYS A 295 0.90 2.10 -21.52
N GLN A 296 0.51 3.24 -20.97
CA GLN A 296 -0.87 3.58 -20.77
C GLN A 296 -1.64 3.43 -22.10
N PRO A 297 -2.77 2.72 -22.15
CA PRO A 297 -3.54 2.61 -23.39
C PRO A 297 -4.05 3.98 -23.82
N HIS A 298 -4.09 4.21 -25.13
CA HIS A 298 -4.64 5.42 -25.69
C HIS A 298 -6.18 5.34 -25.67
N VAL A 299 -6.82 6.32 -25.04
CA VAL A 299 -8.28 6.39 -24.96
C VAL A 299 -8.82 7.00 -26.23
N LEU A 300 -9.46 6.19 -27.07
CA LEU A 300 -10.10 6.64 -28.32
C LEU A 300 -11.52 7.15 -28.10
N ALA A 301 -12.23 6.60 -27.10
CA ALA A 301 -13.56 7.05 -26.72
C ALA A 301 -13.91 6.61 -25.29
N GLY A 302 -14.77 7.39 -24.61
CA GLY A 302 -15.25 7.11 -23.27
C GLY A 302 -14.32 7.62 -22.17
N GLU A 303 -14.63 7.25 -20.92
CA GLU A 303 -13.87 7.63 -19.74
C GLU A 303 -13.14 6.41 -19.17
N TYR A 304 -11.84 6.56 -18.93
CA TYR A 304 -10.97 5.52 -18.40
C TYR A 304 -9.99 6.09 -17.38
N ASP A 305 -9.96 5.48 -16.20
CA ASP A 305 -8.97 5.75 -15.16
C ASP A 305 -7.82 4.78 -15.32
N ALA A 306 -6.73 5.28 -15.88
CA ALA A 306 -5.55 4.45 -16.16
C ALA A 306 -4.82 4.01 -14.89
N ALA A 307 -4.85 4.81 -13.83
CA ALA A 307 -4.20 4.49 -12.57
C ALA A 307 -4.84 3.26 -11.91
N ARG A 308 -6.15 3.11 -12.05
CA ARG A 308 -6.93 2.00 -11.48
C ARG A 308 -7.27 0.90 -12.48
N ASN A 309 -6.96 1.10 -13.76
CA ASN A 309 -7.44 0.25 -14.85
C ASN A 309 -8.97 0.08 -14.83
N THR A 310 -9.70 1.17 -14.57
CA THR A 310 -11.15 1.12 -14.41
C THR A 310 -11.87 2.00 -15.41
N ILE A 311 -13.12 1.63 -15.70
CA ILE A 311 -14.09 2.45 -16.42
C ILE A 311 -15.23 2.82 -15.49
N TYR A 312 -15.86 3.97 -15.81
CA TYR A 312 -16.97 4.50 -15.04
C TYR A 312 -18.22 4.61 -15.90
N GLY A 313 -19.32 4.09 -15.39
CA GLY A 313 -20.62 4.20 -16.03
C GLY A 313 -20.91 3.16 -17.12
N ILE A 314 -22.01 3.40 -17.86
CA ILE A 314 -22.55 2.47 -18.87
C ILE A 314 -22.08 2.79 -20.31
N ASN A 315 -21.32 3.87 -20.49
CA ASN A 315 -20.85 4.26 -21.82
C ASN A 315 -19.75 3.32 -22.31
N PRO A 316 -19.78 2.96 -23.61
CA PRO A 316 -18.68 2.20 -24.17
C PRO A 316 -17.35 2.95 -24.07
N VAL A 317 -16.29 2.24 -23.69
CA VAL A 317 -14.92 2.75 -23.70
C VAL A 317 -14.14 2.04 -24.79
N VAL A 318 -13.35 2.80 -25.55
CA VAL A 318 -12.49 2.27 -26.61
C VAL A 318 -11.05 2.61 -26.25
N LEU A 319 -10.25 1.56 -26.07
CA LEU A 319 -8.83 1.66 -25.74
C LEU A 319 -7.98 1.04 -26.85
N GLU A 320 -6.88 1.70 -27.19
CA GLU A 320 -5.85 1.17 -28.05
C GLU A 320 -4.61 0.83 -27.22
N TYR A 321 -4.23 -0.43 -27.24
CA TYR A 321 -3.06 -0.95 -26.51
C TYR A 321 -1.90 -1.10 -27.47
N TYR A 322 -0.73 -0.58 -27.07
CA TYR A 322 0.52 -0.76 -27.78
C TYR A 322 1.24 -2.01 -27.26
N LEU A 323 1.44 -2.99 -28.12
CA LEU A 323 2.02 -4.30 -27.75
C LEU A 323 3.54 -4.37 -27.87
N GLY A 324 4.17 -3.32 -28.37
CA GLY A 324 5.63 -3.22 -28.56
C GLY A 324 6.08 -3.64 -29.96
N ASN A 325 6.87 -2.80 -30.62
CA ASN A 325 7.39 -3.09 -31.98
C ASN A 325 8.53 -4.13 -31.95
N GLU A 326 9.14 -4.35 -30.78
CA GLU A 326 10.21 -5.30 -30.57
C GLU A 326 9.71 -6.74 -30.35
N LEU A 327 8.38 -6.93 -30.31
CA LEU A 327 7.78 -8.25 -30.14
C LEU A 327 7.01 -8.68 -31.40
N GLU A 328 7.31 -9.85 -31.87
CA GLU A 328 6.38 -10.60 -32.71
C GLU A 328 5.36 -11.28 -31.79
N VAL A 329 4.13 -10.75 -31.78
CA VAL A 329 3.07 -11.20 -30.88
C VAL A 329 2.68 -12.64 -31.22
N ASP A 330 2.75 -13.52 -30.23
CA ASP A 330 2.32 -14.92 -30.30
C ASP A 330 0.96 -15.11 -29.64
N THR A 331 0.78 -14.59 -28.43
CA THR A 331 -0.49 -14.64 -27.70
C THR A 331 -0.82 -13.34 -27.00
N LEU A 332 -2.11 -13.10 -26.79
CA LEU A 332 -2.64 -12.01 -26.00
C LEU A 332 -3.63 -12.58 -24.98
N HIS A 333 -3.41 -12.28 -23.70
CA HIS A 333 -4.22 -12.80 -22.61
C HIS A 333 -4.86 -11.68 -21.81
N PHE A 334 -6.18 -11.76 -21.60
CA PHE A 334 -7.01 -10.82 -20.83
C PHE A 334 -7.31 -11.44 -19.46
N HIS A 335 -6.55 -11.05 -18.44
CA HIS A 335 -6.74 -11.53 -17.07
C HIS A 335 -7.78 -10.70 -16.35
N ARG A 336 -8.80 -11.34 -15.82
CA ARG A 336 -9.86 -10.66 -15.06
C ARG A 336 -9.46 -10.52 -13.59
N LEU A 337 -10.04 -9.53 -12.91
CA LEU A 337 -9.91 -9.37 -11.47
C LEU A 337 -10.30 -10.67 -10.75
N SER A 338 -9.48 -11.08 -9.78
CA SER A 338 -9.74 -12.27 -8.98
C SER A 338 -10.93 -12.08 -8.07
N GLU A 339 -11.79 -13.10 -7.99
CA GLU A 339 -12.93 -13.10 -7.09
C GLU A 339 -12.46 -13.03 -5.62
N GLY A 340 -13.19 -12.31 -4.78
CA GLY A 340 -12.93 -12.21 -3.33
C GLY A 340 -12.05 -11.04 -2.91
N VAL A 341 -11.21 -10.48 -3.77
CA VAL A 341 -10.38 -9.30 -3.44
C VAL A 341 -11.24 -8.08 -3.15
N VAL A 342 -12.42 -7.99 -3.75
CA VAL A 342 -13.32 -6.82 -3.69
C VAL A 342 -14.49 -7.02 -2.74
N ALA A 343 -14.84 -8.26 -2.38
CA ALA A 343 -16.07 -8.61 -1.68
C ALA A 343 -16.25 -7.93 -0.31
N ASN A 344 -15.16 -7.45 0.32
CA ASN A 344 -15.18 -6.89 1.68
C ASN A 344 -15.07 -5.35 1.74
N LEU A 345 -15.04 -4.65 0.60
CA LEU A 345 -14.80 -3.20 0.58
C LEU A 345 -16.07 -2.41 0.25
N ARG A 346 -16.91 -2.19 1.24
CA ARG A 346 -18.19 -1.46 1.10
C ARG A 346 -18.09 -0.06 0.49
N TYR A 347 -16.91 0.56 0.45
CA TYR A 347 -16.70 1.92 -0.04
C TYR A 347 -15.84 2.02 -1.30
N TYR A 348 -15.16 0.94 -1.69
CA TYR A 348 -14.41 0.85 -2.93
C TYR A 348 -15.04 -0.23 -3.80
N TYR A 349 -16.20 0.09 -4.35
CA TYR A 349 -16.91 -0.81 -5.26
C TYR A 349 -16.14 -0.89 -6.58
N THR A 350 -15.13 -1.74 -6.62
CA THR A 350 -14.54 -2.17 -7.88
C THR A 350 -15.12 -3.54 -8.19
N VAL A 351 -15.79 -3.66 -9.31
CA VAL A 351 -16.31 -4.92 -9.80
C VAL A 351 -15.50 -5.37 -11.00
N PRO A 352 -15.33 -6.68 -11.22
CA PRO A 352 -14.70 -7.17 -12.44
C PRO A 352 -15.55 -6.81 -13.65
N PHE A 353 -14.90 -6.59 -14.80
CA PHE A 353 -15.60 -6.38 -16.05
C PHE A 353 -16.27 -7.67 -16.52
N GLU A 354 -17.58 -7.72 -16.50
CA GLU A 354 -18.41 -8.83 -17.00
C GLU A 354 -19.15 -8.48 -18.29
N GLY A 355 -18.75 -7.40 -18.94
CA GLY A 355 -19.35 -6.91 -20.16
C GLY A 355 -18.86 -7.62 -21.44
N ASN A 356 -19.22 -7.03 -22.56
CA ASN A 356 -18.84 -7.51 -23.89
C ASN A 356 -17.58 -6.77 -24.37
N MET A 357 -16.61 -7.53 -24.90
CA MET A 357 -15.44 -7.01 -25.59
C MET A 357 -15.65 -7.10 -27.10
N TYR A 358 -15.16 -6.10 -27.82
CA TYR A 358 -15.15 -6.07 -29.28
C TYR A 358 -13.76 -5.66 -29.74
N PHE A 359 -13.19 -6.41 -30.69
CA PHE A 359 -11.92 -6.06 -31.30
C PHE A 359 -12.16 -5.34 -32.63
N TYR A 360 -11.37 -4.32 -32.89
CA TYR A 360 -11.41 -3.62 -34.17
C TYR A 360 -10.72 -4.46 -35.24
N ASN A 361 -11.46 -4.85 -36.26
CA ASN A 361 -10.98 -5.62 -37.38
C ASN A 361 -10.47 -4.68 -38.47
N TYR A 362 -9.16 -4.67 -38.68
CA TYR A 362 -8.51 -3.79 -39.66
C TYR A 362 -8.82 -4.17 -41.11
N ASN A 363 -9.21 -5.42 -41.38
CA ASN A 363 -9.58 -5.88 -42.71
C ASN A 363 -10.98 -5.39 -43.12
N THR A 364 -11.93 -5.35 -42.18
CA THR A 364 -13.34 -4.97 -42.45
C THR A 364 -13.65 -3.53 -42.04
N GLY A 365 -12.81 -2.88 -41.22
CA GLY A 365 -13.05 -1.56 -40.69
C GLY A 365 -14.21 -1.49 -39.68
N SER A 366 -14.52 -2.61 -39.02
CA SER A 366 -15.63 -2.73 -38.08
C SER A 366 -15.19 -3.46 -36.79
N TYR A 367 -16.05 -3.41 -35.76
CA TYR A 367 -15.82 -4.12 -34.51
C TYR A 367 -16.50 -5.47 -34.51
N ASP A 368 -15.72 -6.52 -34.26
CA ASP A 368 -16.21 -7.88 -34.11
C ASP A 368 -16.34 -8.22 -32.61
N ARG A 369 -17.49 -8.80 -32.23
CA ARG A 369 -17.75 -9.19 -30.84
C ARG A 369 -16.94 -10.45 -30.54
N MET A 370 -16.18 -10.38 -29.41
CA MET A 370 -15.40 -11.51 -28.93
C MET A 370 -16.23 -12.39 -27.98
N ASP A 371 -15.92 -13.69 -27.96
CA ASP A 371 -16.54 -14.59 -27.03
C ASP A 371 -16.08 -14.27 -25.60
N SER A 372 -17.02 -14.01 -24.70
CA SER A 372 -16.74 -13.66 -23.30
C SER A 372 -16.11 -14.82 -22.49
N ALA A 373 -16.23 -16.05 -22.99
CA ALA A 373 -15.61 -17.23 -22.37
C ALA A 373 -14.12 -17.39 -22.75
N VAL A 374 -13.67 -16.68 -23.81
CA VAL A 374 -12.29 -16.72 -24.27
C VAL A 374 -11.51 -15.59 -23.63
N SER A 375 -10.45 -15.93 -22.94
CA SER A 375 -9.53 -14.95 -22.31
C SER A 375 -8.17 -14.89 -22.99
N GLN A 376 -7.81 -15.85 -23.83
CA GLN A 376 -6.52 -15.94 -24.52
C GLN A 376 -6.74 -16.12 -26.02
N TYR A 377 -6.00 -15.36 -26.81
CA TYR A 377 -6.04 -15.35 -28.26
C TYR A 377 -4.63 -15.60 -28.82
N ASN A 378 -4.51 -16.54 -29.75
CA ASN A 378 -3.25 -16.84 -30.42
C ASN A 378 -3.05 -15.94 -31.66
N ARG A 379 -1.86 -16.03 -32.27
CA ARG A 379 -1.47 -15.22 -33.44
C ARG A 379 -2.46 -15.32 -34.60
N GLU A 380 -2.95 -16.50 -34.92
CA GLU A 380 -3.85 -16.70 -36.06
C GLU A 380 -5.20 -16.02 -35.83
N GLU A 381 -5.69 -16.06 -34.57
CA GLU A 381 -6.93 -15.40 -34.17
C GLU A 381 -6.79 -13.87 -34.12
N LEU A 382 -5.57 -13.37 -33.90
CA LEU A 382 -5.29 -11.93 -33.79
C LEU A 382 -4.95 -11.28 -35.15
N ASP A 383 -4.69 -12.03 -36.21
CA ASP A 383 -4.13 -11.52 -37.48
C ASP A 383 -4.91 -10.32 -38.05
N SER A 384 -6.24 -10.37 -38.00
CA SER A 384 -7.10 -9.28 -38.49
C SER A 384 -7.30 -8.12 -37.51
N TYR A 385 -6.87 -8.28 -36.25
CA TYR A 385 -7.09 -7.31 -35.16
C TYR A 385 -5.83 -6.57 -34.74
N LEU A 386 -4.67 -6.98 -35.24
CA LEU A 386 -3.40 -6.27 -35.02
C LEU A 386 -3.16 -5.25 -36.12
N SER A 387 -2.85 -4.01 -35.71
CA SER A 387 -2.42 -2.98 -36.65
C SER A 387 -1.00 -3.22 -37.15
N PRO A 388 -0.59 -2.58 -38.28
CA PRO A 388 0.80 -2.58 -38.70
C PRO A 388 1.78 -1.99 -37.67
N GLY A 389 1.31 -1.16 -36.74
CA GLY A 389 2.05 -0.57 -35.64
C GLY A 389 2.04 -1.41 -34.36
N ASN A 390 1.66 -2.67 -34.45
CA ASN A 390 1.57 -3.61 -33.34
C ASN A 390 0.69 -3.10 -32.19
N THR A 391 -0.48 -2.54 -32.55
CA THR A 391 -1.51 -2.14 -31.58
C THR A 391 -2.75 -3.02 -31.72
N ILE A 392 -3.52 -3.14 -30.64
CA ILE A 392 -4.85 -3.72 -30.66
C ILE A 392 -5.85 -2.74 -30.11
N THR A 393 -6.98 -2.54 -30.80
CA THR A 393 -8.06 -1.66 -30.36
C THR A 393 -9.22 -2.49 -29.81
N VAL A 394 -9.52 -2.27 -28.54
CA VAL A 394 -10.57 -2.99 -27.81
C VAL A 394 -11.66 -2.02 -27.38
N LYS A 395 -12.91 -2.35 -27.71
CA LYS A 395 -14.10 -1.67 -27.24
C LYS A 395 -14.73 -2.49 -26.13
N TYR A 396 -14.87 -1.90 -24.96
CA TYR A 396 -15.53 -2.46 -23.80
C TYR A 396 -16.94 -1.91 -23.67
N VAL A 397 -17.92 -2.79 -23.55
CA VAL A 397 -19.33 -2.45 -23.38
C VAL A 397 -19.85 -3.14 -22.14
N TYR A 398 -20.16 -2.37 -21.12
CA TYR A 398 -20.74 -2.86 -19.88
C TYR A 398 -22.24 -2.56 -19.90
N ASP A 399 -23.05 -3.60 -20.03
CA ASP A 399 -24.50 -3.49 -20.22
C ASP A 399 -25.25 -4.09 -19.02
N THR A 400 -25.17 -3.41 -17.88
CA THR A 400 -26.02 -3.72 -16.72
C THR A 400 -27.15 -2.72 -16.69
N ALA A 401 -28.34 -3.15 -17.05
CA ALA A 401 -29.53 -2.36 -16.95
C ALA A 401 -29.84 -2.05 -15.46
N GLY A 402 -29.58 -0.82 -15.02
CA GLY A 402 -30.22 -0.22 -13.87
C GLY A 402 -29.43 -0.02 -12.59
N GLU A 403 -28.17 -0.44 -12.46
CA GLU A 403 -27.35 -0.13 -11.30
C GLU A 403 -26.15 0.74 -11.65
N TYR A 404 -25.95 1.85 -10.92
CA TYR A 404 -24.76 2.68 -10.99
C TYR A 404 -23.58 1.89 -10.39
N THR A 405 -22.79 1.26 -11.24
CA THR A 405 -21.55 0.61 -10.85
C THR A 405 -20.42 1.64 -10.91
N TRP A 406 -19.74 1.83 -9.78
CA TRP A 406 -18.82 2.94 -9.61
C TRP A 406 -17.44 2.61 -10.13
N ASN A 407 -16.84 1.62 -10.21
CA ASN A 407 -15.54 1.33 -10.81
C ASN A 407 -15.57 -0.10 -11.36
N ILE A 408 -15.48 -0.21 -12.66
CA ILE A 408 -15.43 -1.51 -13.33
C ILE A 408 -13.99 -1.74 -13.76
N MET A 409 -13.30 -2.69 -13.12
CA MET A 409 -11.92 -3.00 -13.46
C MET A 409 -11.87 -3.81 -14.75
N LEU A 410 -11.18 -3.25 -15.75
CA LEU A 410 -10.93 -3.94 -17.01
C LEU A 410 -9.93 -5.07 -16.82
N PRO A 411 -9.98 -6.11 -17.68
CA PRO A 411 -8.97 -7.15 -17.68
C PRO A 411 -7.56 -6.56 -17.84
N VAL A 412 -6.59 -7.11 -17.13
CA VAL A 412 -5.18 -6.80 -17.34
C VAL A 412 -4.69 -7.59 -18.55
N LEU A 413 -4.10 -6.88 -19.53
CA LEU A 413 -3.58 -7.50 -20.72
C LEU A 413 -2.14 -7.92 -20.55
N THR A 414 -1.85 -9.18 -20.87
CA THR A 414 -0.50 -9.71 -21.01
C THR A 414 -0.26 -10.11 -22.47
N VAL A 415 0.83 -9.63 -23.03
CA VAL A 415 1.28 -10.00 -24.37
C VAL A 415 2.47 -10.95 -24.25
N THR A 416 2.43 -12.05 -24.98
CA THR A 416 3.55 -12.98 -25.12
C THR A 416 4.01 -13.00 -26.57
N GLY A 417 5.32 -12.98 -26.80
CA GLY A 417 5.88 -12.96 -28.13
C GLY A 417 7.38 -13.17 -28.16
N ARG A 418 7.92 -13.28 -29.34
CA ARG A 418 9.35 -13.38 -29.59
C ARG A 418 9.95 -12.00 -29.80
N ARG A 419 11.12 -11.77 -29.22
CA ARG A 419 11.86 -10.55 -29.56
C ARG A 419 12.27 -10.56 -31.04
N GLN A 420 11.93 -9.51 -31.75
CA GLN A 420 12.46 -9.30 -33.09
C GLN A 420 13.94 -8.92 -32.98
N PRO A 421 14.83 -9.45 -33.83
CA PRO A 421 16.25 -9.19 -33.82
C PRO A 421 16.60 -7.72 -34.13
#